data_ae34d43cca99d4751545d688c27cce3e
#
_entry.id   ae34d43cca99d4751545d688c27cce3e
#
_cell.length_a   1.000
_cell.length_b   1.000
_cell.length_c   1.000
_cell.angle_alpha   90.00
_cell.angle_beta   90.00
_cell.angle_gamma   90.00
#
_symmetry.space_group_name_H-M   'P 1'
#
loop_
_entity.id
_entity.type
_entity.pdbx_description
1 polymer ?
#
loop_
_entity_poly.entity_id
_entity_poly.type
_entity_poly.pdbx_seq_one_letter_code
_entity_poly.pdbx_strand_id
1 'polypeptide(L)'
;MNTIKKYKYLLIFILLFTSKSHALTPEYEKELYIGCYTNSKHYLGTDGAKIYSQCTVDKLSEKFNDEEIDELFSKKPDEIQQLTEFATIECEGNK
;
A
#
# COMPACT_ATOMS: atom_id res chain seq x y z
N MET A 1 6.03 41.62 -3.66
CA MET A 1 5.48 41.07 -2.43
C MET A 1 4.44 40.02 -2.64
N ASN A 2 3.46 40.28 -3.48
CA ASN A 2 2.46 39.28 -3.81
C ASN A 2 3.07 38.01 -4.46
N THR A 3 4.16 38.22 -5.20
CA THR A 3 4.87 37.17 -5.86
C THR A 3 5.50 36.17 -4.88
N ILE A 4 6.02 36.70 -3.77
CA ILE A 4 6.65 35.86 -2.74
C ILE A 4 5.61 35.00 -2.02
N LYS A 5 4.43 35.57 -1.75
CA LYS A 5 3.34 34.82 -1.13
C LYS A 5 2.88 33.67 -2.04
N LYS A 6 2.85 33.93 -3.32
CA LYS A 6 2.45 32.94 -4.31
C LYS A 6 3.40 31.74 -4.33
N TYR A 7 4.70 32.02 -4.28
CA TYR A 7 5.71 30.97 -4.23
C TYR A 7 5.68 30.18 -2.93
N LYS A 8 5.33 30.84 -1.86
CA LYS A 8 5.23 30.19 -0.56
C LYS A 8 4.15 29.11 -0.57
N TYR A 9 3.00 29.41 -1.13
CA TYR A 9 1.91 28.44 -1.24
C TYR A 9 2.26 27.31 -2.20
N LEU A 10 2.98 27.62 -3.24
CA LEU A 10 3.42 26.63 -4.21
C LEU A 10 4.38 25.64 -3.58
N LEU A 11 5.29 26.10 -2.75
CA LEU A 11 6.23 25.24 -2.03
C LEU A 11 5.52 24.33 -1.04
N ILE A 12 4.53 24.86 -0.33
CA ILE A 12 3.72 24.05 0.60
C ILE A 12 2.97 22.98 -0.15
N PHE A 13 2.42 23.31 -1.29
CA PHE A 13 1.70 22.36 -2.13
C PHE A 13 2.60 21.24 -2.60
N ILE A 14 3.82 21.56 -3.02
CA ILE A 14 4.80 20.55 -3.45
C ILE A 14 5.19 19.63 -2.29
N LEU A 15 5.36 20.19 -1.10
CA LEU A 15 5.68 19.40 0.08
C LEU A 15 4.57 18.42 0.43
N LEU A 16 3.31 18.84 0.28
CA LEU A 16 2.18 17.96 0.51
C LEU A 16 2.15 16.80 -0.47
N PHE A 17 2.57 17.03 -1.71
CA PHE A 17 2.66 15.98 -2.70
C PHE A 17 3.75 14.97 -2.36
N THR A 18 4.90 15.44 -1.93
CA THR A 18 6.02 14.56 -1.61
C THR A 18 5.82 13.76 -0.32
N SER A 19 4.92 14.20 0.55
CA SER A 19 4.67 13.51 1.81
C SER A 19 3.68 12.36 1.70
N LYS A 20 3.23 12.03 0.49
CA LYS A 20 2.18 11.04 0.28
C LYS A 20 2.67 9.62 0.04
N SER A 21 3.85 9.27 0.45
CA SER A 21 4.41 7.99 0.06
C SER A 21 3.68 6.79 0.66
N HIS A 22 3.27 6.86 1.93
CA HIS A 22 2.63 5.71 2.59
C HIS A 22 1.53 6.17 3.52
N ALA A 23 0.34 5.61 3.35
CA ALA A 23 -0.80 5.89 4.21
C ALA A 23 -0.88 4.96 5.41
N LEU A 24 -0.23 3.79 5.34
CA LEU A 24 -0.22 2.82 6.43
C LEU A 24 0.95 3.07 7.39
N THR A 25 0.71 2.81 8.67
CA THR A 25 1.79 2.83 9.66
C THR A 25 2.71 1.63 9.45
N PRO A 26 3.96 1.70 9.90
CA PRO A 26 4.89 0.57 9.80
C PRO A 26 4.37 -0.72 10.44
N GLU A 27 3.59 -0.61 11.50
CA GLU A 27 3.01 -1.78 12.16
C GLU A 27 2.00 -2.48 11.27
N TYR A 28 1.14 -1.72 10.61
CA TYR A 28 0.15 -2.28 9.67
C TYR A 28 0.82 -2.87 8.45
N GLU A 29 1.84 -2.21 7.94
CA GLU A 29 2.60 -2.74 6.81
C GLU A 29 3.24 -4.08 7.16
N LYS A 30 3.79 -4.18 8.35
CA LYS A 30 4.42 -5.41 8.81
C LYS A 30 3.41 -6.55 8.93
N GLU A 31 2.27 -6.29 9.51
CA GLU A 31 1.21 -7.30 9.65
C GLU A 31 0.69 -7.79 8.31
N LEU A 32 0.47 -6.86 7.39
CA LEU A 32 0.05 -7.22 6.04
C LEU A 32 1.11 -8.04 5.33
N TYR A 33 2.37 -7.66 5.49
CA TYR A 33 3.49 -8.39 4.90
C TYR A 33 3.53 -9.82 5.42
N ILE A 34 3.45 -10.00 6.72
CA ILE A 34 3.48 -11.32 7.34
C ILE A 34 2.34 -12.19 6.82
N GLY A 35 1.13 -11.66 6.78
CA GLY A 35 -0.03 -12.39 6.27
C GLY A 35 0.12 -12.79 4.81
N CYS A 36 0.55 -11.85 3.99
CA CYS A 36 0.75 -12.09 2.57
C CYS A 36 1.87 -13.10 2.33
N TYR A 37 2.99 -12.95 3.04
CA TYR A 37 4.12 -13.86 2.92
C TYR A 37 3.73 -15.28 3.33
N THR A 38 3.06 -15.43 4.46
CA THR A 38 2.65 -16.73 4.97
C THR A 38 1.75 -17.46 3.96
N ASN A 39 0.83 -16.74 3.36
CA ASN A 39 -0.11 -17.33 2.41
C ASN A 39 0.53 -17.63 1.05
N SER A 40 1.40 -16.77 0.57
CA SER A 40 2.00 -16.91 -0.76
C SER A 40 3.22 -17.84 -0.80
N LYS A 41 3.85 -18.05 0.34
CA LYS A 41 5.03 -18.91 0.44
C LYS A 41 4.80 -20.31 -0.07
N HIS A 42 3.60 -20.83 0.11
CA HIS A 42 3.26 -22.21 -0.28
C HIS A 42 3.33 -22.45 -1.79
N TYR A 43 3.10 -21.43 -2.59
CA TYR A 43 3.09 -21.59 -4.05
C TYR A 43 4.13 -20.76 -4.77
N LEU A 44 4.67 -19.71 -4.14
CA LEU A 44 5.69 -18.87 -4.76
C LEU A 44 7.11 -19.18 -4.28
N GLY A 45 7.24 -19.92 -3.18
CA GLY A 45 8.53 -20.14 -2.54
C GLY A 45 8.93 -18.93 -1.73
N THR A 46 10.04 -19.04 -1.02
CA THR A 46 10.49 -17.99 -0.09
C THR A 46 10.79 -16.67 -0.78
N ASP A 47 11.61 -16.71 -1.82
CA ASP A 47 12.03 -15.48 -2.50
C ASP A 47 10.87 -14.82 -3.25
N GLY A 48 10.09 -15.62 -3.96
CA GLY A 48 8.92 -15.12 -4.66
C GLY A 48 7.90 -14.51 -3.72
N ALA A 49 7.68 -15.13 -2.57
CA ALA A 49 6.75 -14.62 -1.57
C ALA A 49 7.19 -13.30 -0.99
N LYS A 50 8.49 -13.11 -0.78
CA LYS A 50 9.02 -11.84 -0.28
C LYS A 50 8.78 -10.71 -1.27
N ILE A 51 9.09 -10.94 -2.53
CA ILE A 51 8.92 -9.94 -3.58
C ILE A 51 7.44 -9.60 -3.75
N TYR A 52 6.61 -10.60 -3.83
CA TYR A 52 5.17 -10.44 -4.00
C TYR A 52 4.54 -9.72 -2.81
N SER A 53 4.93 -10.09 -1.59
CA SER A 53 4.36 -9.49 -0.38
C SER A 53 4.76 -8.02 -0.24
N GLN A 54 6.02 -7.70 -0.51
CA GLN A 54 6.47 -6.32 -0.45
C GLN A 54 5.73 -5.46 -1.48
N CYS A 55 5.60 -5.97 -2.70
CA CYS A 55 4.88 -5.27 -3.75
C CYS A 55 3.42 -5.04 -3.35
N THR A 56 2.76 -6.07 -2.83
CA THR A 56 1.35 -5.99 -2.43
C THR A 56 1.14 -4.97 -1.31
N VAL A 57 2.00 -5.01 -0.29
CA VAL A 57 1.92 -4.06 0.82
C VAL A 57 2.12 -2.63 0.34
N ASP A 58 3.09 -2.41 -0.54
CA ASP A 58 3.35 -1.08 -1.09
C ASP A 58 2.14 -0.54 -1.83
N LYS A 59 1.49 -1.38 -2.62
CA LYS A 59 0.29 -0.97 -3.37
C LYS A 59 -0.88 -0.65 -2.46
N LEU A 60 -1.08 -1.47 -1.43
CA LEU A 60 -2.14 -1.23 -0.47
C LEU A 60 -1.87 0.04 0.34
N SER A 61 -0.61 0.28 0.70
CA SER A 61 -0.23 1.48 1.45
C SER A 61 -0.42 2.76 0.64
N GLU A 62 -0.31 2.68 -0.67
CA GLU A 62 -0.57 3.83 -1.55
C GLU A 62 -2.05 4.21 -1.58
N LYS A 63 -2.93 3.23 -1.42
CA LYS A 63 -4.36 3.43 -1.62
C LYS A 63 -5.15 3.55 -0.32
N PHE A 64 -4.75 2.87 0.73
CA PHE A 64 -5.51 2.77 1.99
C PHE A 64 -4.71 3.24 3.17
N ASN A 65 -5.40 3.85 4.16
CA ASN A 65 -4.80 4.13 5.46
C ASN A 65 -5.18 3.02 6.44
N ASP A 66 -4.71 3.13 7.70
CA ASP A 66 -4.94 2.09 8.71
C ASP A 66 -6.43 1.79 8.93
N GLU A 67 -7.25 2.84 9.04
CA GLU A 67 -8.68 2.66 9.26
C GLU A 67 -9.35 1.97 8.08
N GLU A 68 -8.97 2.35 6.87
CA GLU A 68 -9.53 1.77 5.66
C GLU A 68 -9.12 0.30 5.50
N ILE A 69 -7.90 -0.04 5.91
CA ILE A 69 -7.44 -1.42 5.90
C ILE A 69 -8.23 -2.26 6.92
N ASP A 70 -8.45 -1.74 8.12
CA ASP A 70 -9.25 -2.43 9.13
C ASP A 70 -10.66 -2.71 8.60
N GLU A 71 -11.26 -1.71 7.98
CA GLU A 71 -12.59 -1.85 7.41
C GLU A 71 -12.62 -2.87 6.28
N LEU A 72 -11.61 -2.83 5.43
CA LEU A 72 -11.50 -3.73 4.29
C LEU A 72 -11.40 -5.18 4.75
N PHE A 73 -10.56 -5.46 5.72
CA PHE A 73 -10.36 -6.82 6.20
C PHE A 73 -11.46 -7.32 7.13
N SER A 74 -12.40 -6.47 7.49
CA SER A 74 -13.60 -6.88 8.21
C SER A 74 -14.69 -7.40 7.28
N LYS A 75 -14.50 -7.24 5.98
CA LYS A 75 -15.48 -7.68 4.97
C LYS A 75 -15.35 -9.17 4.70
N LYS A 76 -16.28 -9.70 3.90
CA LYS A 76 -16.25 -11.10 3.50
C LYS A 76 -15.04 -11.39 2.61
N PRO A 77 -14.50 -12.61 2.63
CA PRO A 77 -13.33 -12.96 1.81
C PRO A 77 -13.46 -12.61 0.34
N ASP A 78 -14.64 -12.79 -0.25
CA ASP A 78 -14.89 -12.46 -1.65
C ASP A 78 -14.70 -10.97 -1.91
N GLU A 79 -15.23 -10.15 -1.01
CA GLU A 79 -15.11 -8.70 -1.13
C GLU A 79 -13.68 -8.23 -0.94
N ILE A 80 -12.97 -8.84 0.03
CA ILE A 80 -11.57 -8.53 0.27
C ILE A 80 -10.76 -8.83 -0.99
N GLN A 81 -11.00 -9.97 -1.62
CA GLN A 81 -10.31 -10.37 -2.82
C GLN A 81 -10.54 -9.37 -3.95
N GLN A 82 -11.78 -8.97 -4.17
CA GLN A 82 -12.12 -8.00 -5.21
C GLN A 82 -11.45 -6.64 -4.98
N LEU A 83 -11.46 -6.18 -3.74
CA LEU A 83 -10.91 -4.86 -3.39
C LEU A 83 -9.39 -4.82 -3.43
N THR A 84 -8.73 -5.97 -3.27
CA THR A 84 -7.27 -6.06 -3.30
C THR A 84 -6.75 -6.56 -4.65
N GLU A 85 -7.62 -6.87 -5.59
CA GLU A 85 -7.25 -7.44 -6.88
C GLU A 85 -6.28 -6.55 -7.67
N PHE A 86 -6.45 -5.23 -7.58
CA PHE A 86 -5.55 -4.30 -8.28
C PHE A 86 -4.09 -4.51 -7.87
N ALA A 87 -3.84 -4.74 -6.58
CA ALA A 87 -2.49 -4.97 -6.07
C ALA A 87 -1.99 -6.35 -6.49
N THR A 88 -2.84 -7.34 -6.40
CA THR A 88 -2.49 -8.72 -6.76
C THR A 88 -2.09 -8.83 -8.22
N ILE A 89 -2.87 -8.24 -9.11
CA ILE A 89 -2.61 -8.29 -10.55
C ILE A 89 -1.28 -7.63 -10.90
N GLU A 90 -1.04 -6.44 -10.37
CA GLU A 90 0.22 -5.73 -10.64
C GLU A 90 1.42 -6.47 -10.09
N CYS A 91 1.28 -7.02 -8.89
CA CYS A 91 2.41 -7.67 -8.24
C CYS A 91 2.68 -9.07 -8.79
N GLU A 92 1.68 -9.75 -9.32
CA GLU A 92 1.88 -11.02 -9.98
C GLU A 92 2.71 -10.87 -11.25
N GLY A 93 2.56 -9.77 -11.95
CA GLY A 93 3.33 -9.50 -13.15
C GLY A 93 4.81 -9.30 -12.89
N ASN A 94 5.20 -9.09 -11.64
CA ASN A 94 6.58 -8.81 -11.25
C ASN A 94 7.30 -10.00 -10.62
N LYS A 95 6.71 -11.16 -10.66
CA LYS A 95 7.33 -12.37 -10.11
C LYS A 95 8.61 -12.77 -10.81
#